data_2de9ef21e9cc38908721fc09bdec153e
#
_entry.id   2de9ef21e9cc38908721fc09bdec153e
#
_cell.length_a   1.000
_cell.length_b   1.000
_cell.length_c   1.000
_cell.angle_alpha   90.00
_cell.angle_beta   90.00
_cell.angle_gamma   90.00
#
_symmetry.space_group_name_H-M   'P 1'
#
loop_
_entity.id
_entity.type
_entity.pdbx_description
1 polymer ?
#
loop_
_entity_poly.entity_id
_entity_poly.type
_entity_poly.pdbx_seq_one_letter_code
_entity_poly.pdbx_strand_id
1 'polypeptide(L)'
;VRAKPGDVIQIADRNVTFTGVKQVEGPNYQALAAQLEYRDEDGRFFALLTPEKRVYNAERQTTTEAAIRPTLRGDDYAVLGDGDNKIGYTLRLYYKPLVSWIWGGAVIMALGGLIAAFGRQRAATKQASPQQNAASALSTPEGGA
;
A
#
# COMPACT_ATOMS: atom_id res chain seq x y z
N VAL A 1 11.76 13.81 14.66
CA VAL A 1 11.59 14.31 16.04
C VAL A 1 12.53 13.54 16.95
N ARG A 2 13.07 14.18 17.97
CA ARG A 2 13.82 13.51 19.02
C ARG A 2 12.88 13.33 20.22
N ALA A 3 12.79 12.11 20.72
CA ALA A 3 11.87 11.76 21.80
C ALA A 3 12.54 10.88 22.87
N LYS A 4 12.09 11.02 24.09
CA LYS A 4 12.45 10.18 25.21
C LYS A 4 11.32 9.21 25.54
N PRO A 5 11.62 8.09 26.21
CA PRO A 5 10.56 7.22 26.74
C PRO A 5 9.55 8.02 27.57
N GLY A 6 8.28 7.86 27.25
CA GLY A 6 7.15 8.59 27.83
C GLY A 6 6.65 9.79 27.02
N ASP A 7 7.40 10.25 26.01
CA ASP A 7 6.98 11.39 25.20
C ASP A 7 5.81 10.99 24.27
N VAL A 8 4.88 11.93 24.11
CA VAL A 8 3.75 11.81 23.17
C VAL A 8 3.98 12.75 21.98
N ILE A 9 3.94 12.21 20.78
CA ILE A 9 4.14 12.93 19.53
C ILE A 9 2.83 12.91 18.76
N GLN A 10 2.32 14.09 18.38
CA GLN A 10 1.13 14.20 17.56
C GLN A 10 1.48 14.20 16.07
N ILE A 11 0.81 13.34 15.29
CA ILE A 11 0.96 13.22 13.85
C ILE A 11 -0.41 13.11 13.21
N ALA A 12 -0.78 14.10 12.40
CA ALA A 12 -2.11 14.23 11.83
C ALA A 12 -3.20 14.13 12.94
N ASP A 13 -4.09 13.16 12.85
CA ASP A 13 -5.18 12.86 13.79
C ASP A 13 -4.81 11.78 14.83
N ARG A 14 -3.50 11.60 15.11
CA ARG A 14 -3.01 10.49 15.94
C ARG A 14 -2.03 10.96 17.00
N ASN A 15 -2.13 10.35 18.17
CA ASN A 15 -1.18 10.49 19.26
C ASN A 15 -0.30 9.25 19.32
N VAL A 16 1.02 9.43 19.20
CA VAL A 16 2.00 8.36 19.24
C VAL A 16 2.80 8.49 20.52
N THR A 17 2.64 7.53 21.42
CA THR A 17 3.40 7.47 22.68
C THR A 17 4.63 6.61 22.46
N PHE A 18 5.80 7.18 22.70
CA PHE A 18 7.05 6.42 22.70
C PHE A 18 7.28 5.79 24.08
N THR A 19 7.02 4.50 24.19
CA THR A 19 7.11 3.78 25.48
C THR A 19 8.57 3.48 25.86
N GLY A 20 9.45 3.27 24.87
CA GLY A 20 10.86 2.99 25.11
C GLY A 20 11.47 2.12 24.01
N VAL A 21 12.71 1.66 24.30
CA VAL A 21 13.46 0.78 23.42
C VAL A 21 13.78 -0.51 24.16
N LYS A 22 13.55 -1.65 23.49
CA LYS A 22 13.95 -2.97 23.97
C LYS A 22 15.07 -3.53 23.12
N GLN A 23 16.04 -4.17 23.77
CA GLN A 23 17.04 -4.95 23.06
C GLN A 23 16.46 -6.32 22.70
N VAL A 24 16.60 -6.70 21.44
CA VAL A 24 16.13 -7.97 20.89
C VAL A 24 17.33 -8.66 20.24
N GLU A 25 17.52 -9.94 20.56
CA GLU A 25 18.55 -10.77 19.95
C GLU A 25 17.93 -11.71 18.92
N GLY A 26 18.43 -11.65 17.69
CA GLY A 26 18.09 -12.57 16.62
C GLY A 26 19.19 -13.60 16.39
N PRO A 27 18.97 -14.57 15.48
CA PRO A 27 19.93 -15.64 15.20
C PRO A 27 21.32 -15.16 14.78
N ASN A 28 21.38 -14.01 14.09
CA ASN A 28 22.61 -13.44 13.51
C ASN A 28 22.71 -11.93 13.64
N TYR A 29 21.83 -11.30 14.45
CA TYR A 29 21.84 -9.86 14.67
C TYR A 29 21.42 -9.51 16.10
N GLN A 30 21.79 -8.32 16.52
CA GLN A 30 21.24 -7.65 17.69
C GLN A 30 20.43 -6.45 17.24
N ALA A 31 19.26 -6.24 17.81
CA ALA A 31 18.38 -5.15 17.46
C ALA A 31 17.97 -4.31 18.66
N LEU A 32 17.78 -3.03 18.41
CA LEU A 32 17.05 -2.12 19.28
C LEU A 32 15.66 -1.90 18.69
N ALA A 33 14.63 -2.37 19.36
CA ALA A 33 13.24 -2.25 18.95
C ALA A 33 12.56 -1.14 19.76
N ALA A 34 12.14 -0.07 19.09
CA ALA A 34 11.33 0.96 19.73
C ALA A 34 9.89 0.48 19.85
N GLN A 35 9.20 0.89 20.91
CA GLN A 35 7.78 0.62 21.12
C GLN A 35 7.00 1.92 20.98
N LEU A 36 6.14 1.99 19.98
CA LEU A 36 5.33 3.15 19.64
C LEU A 36 3.85 2.78 19.70
N GLU A 37 3.16 3.28 20.72
CA GLU A 37 1.72 3.10 20.86
C GLU A 37 0.98 4.19 20.10
N TYR A 38 0.16 3.78 19.14
CA TYR A 38 -0.69 4.67 18.37
C TYR A 38 -2.09 4.71 18.96
N ARG A 39 -2.56 5.93 19.23
CA ARG A 39 -3.90 6.24 19.73
C ARG A 39 -4.56 7.25 18.81
N ASP A 40 -5.89 7.16 18.67
CA ASP A 40 -6.67 8.17 17.96
C ASP A 40 -6.84 9.45 18.82
N GLU A 41 -7.55 10.44 18.30
CA GLU A 41 -7.85 11.68 19.01
C GLU A 41 -8.64 11.45 20.29
N ASP A 42 -9.47 10.41 20.34
CA ASP A 42 -10.25 10.00 21.50
C ASP A 42 -9.41 9.23 22.54
N GLY A 43 -8.11 9.02 22.29
CA GLY A 43 -7.20 8.28 23.15
C GLY A 43 -7.33 6.77 23.10
N ARG A 44 -8.11 6.20 22.15
CA ARG A 44 -8.26 4.77 21.98
C ARG A 44 -7.01 4.20 21.31
N PHE A 45 -6.46 3.16 21.93
CA PHE A 45 -5.37 2.41 21.35
C PHE A 45 -5.83 1.65 20.10
N PHE A 46 -5.07 1.74 18.99
CA PHE A 46 -5.40 1.01 17.78
C PHE A 46 -4.21 0.29 17.12
N ALA A 47 -2.96 0.62 17.48
CA ALA A 47 -1.79 -0.07 16.96
C ALA A 47 -0.56 0.08 17.85
N LEU A 48 0.28 -0.95 17.82
CA LEU A 48 1.65 -0.92 18.33
C LEU A 48 2.60 -1.10 17.15
N LEU A 49 3.46 -0.14 16.89
CA LEU A 49 4.51 -0.24 15.90
C LEU A 49 5.86 -0.40 16.58
N THR A 50 6.66 -1.34 16.08
CA THR A 50 7.97 -1.67 16.63
C THR A 50 9.05 -1.54 15.55
N PRO A 51 9.46 -0.31 15.18
CA PRO A 51 10.60 -0.14 14.28
C PRO A 51 11.88 -0.60 14.98
N GLU A 52 12.76 -1.26 14.21
CA GLU A 52 13.98 -1.84 14.74
C GLU A 52 15.22 -1.25 14.06
N LYS A 53 16.29 -1.16 14.84
CA LYS A 53 17.62 -0.90 14.33
C LYS A 53 18.46 -2.14 14.60
N ARG A 54 18.84 -2.85 13.52
CA ARG A 54 19.56 -4.13 13.57
C ARG A 54 21.03 -3.91 13.28
N VAL A 55 21.88 -4.62 14.03
CA VAL A 55 23.31 -4.73 13.77
C VAL A 55 23.62 -6.20 13.51
N TYR A 56 24.05 -6.53 12.31
CA TYR A 56 24.40 -7.89 11.93
C TYR A 56 25.80 -8.26 12.42
N ASN A 57 25.91 -9.45 13.02
CA ASN A 57 27.16 -9.89 13.67
C ASN A 57 28.29 -10.14 12.67
N ALA A 58 27.98 -10.60 11.45
CA ALA A 58 28.98 -10.97 10.44
C ALA A 58 29.65 -9.76 9.80
N GLU A 59 28.87 -8.74 9.43
CA GLU A 59 29.35 -7.59 8.65
C GLU A 59 29.45 -6.30 9.48
N ARG A 60 29.00 -6.33 10.73
CA ARG A 60 28.80 -5.15 11.60
C ARG A 60 28.00 -4.03 10.92
N GLN A 61 27.22 -4.41 9.92
CA GLN A 61 26.38 -3.48 9.19
C GLN A 61 25.13 -3.16 10.02
N THR A 62 24.85 -1.86 10.11
CA THR A 62 23.63 -1.39 10.77
C THR A 62 22.54 -1.20 9.73
N THR A 63 21.41 -1.86 9.93
CA THR A 63 20.22 -1.73 9.09
C THR A 63 19.06 -1.22 9.91
N THR A 64 18.26 -0.34 9.33
CA THR A 64 17.06 0.19 9.96
C THR A 64 15.83 -0.48 9.36
N GLU A 65 15.08 -1.19 10.20
CA GLU A 65 13.81 -1.82 9.83
C GLU A 65 12.65 -0.89 10.21
N ALA A 66 11.97 -0.39 9.19
CA ALA A 66 10.81 0.45 9.40
C ALA A 66 9.57 -0.39 9.77
N ALA A 67 8.81 0.08 10.74
CA ALA A 67 7.50 -0.47 11.02
C ALA A 67 6.46 0.27 10.16
N ILE A 68 5.70 -0.46 9.36
CA ILE A 68 4.69 0.08 8.45
C ILE A 68 3.34 -0.57 8.76
N ARG A 69 2.32 0.26 8.94
CA ARG A 69 0.94 -0.19 9.09
C ARG A 69 0.11 0.34 7.93
N PRO A 70 -0.20 -0.50 6.94
CA PRO A 70 -1.05 -0.09 5.83
C PRO A 70 -2.52 0.00 6.27
N THR A 71 -3.20 1.07 5.87
CA THR A 71 -4.64 1.22 6.04
C THR A 71 -5.28 1.80 4.78
N LEU A 72 -6.61 1.66 4.63
CA LEU A 72 -7.33 2.22 3.47
C LEU A 72 -7.27 3.75 3.41
N ARG A 73 -7.04 4.43 4.54
CA ARG A 73 -6.95 5.90 4.60
C ARG A 73 -5.53 6.41 4.40
N GLY A 74 -4.53 5.56 4.62
CA GLY A 74 -3.12 5.89 4.51
C GLY A 74 -2.27 4.99 5.38
N ASP A 75 -0.95 5.05 5.19
CA ASP A 75 0.02 4.20 5.86
C ASP A 75 0.70 4.98 6.99
N ASP A 76 0.73 4.35 8.17
CA ASP A 76 1.57 4.78 9.28
C ASP A 76 2.97 4.19 9.10
N TYR A 77 3.97 5.04 9.09
CA TYR A 77 5.35 4.67 8.88
C TYR A 77 6.22 5.18 10.01
N ALA A 78 6.92 4.28 10.67
CA ALA A 78 7.79 4.60 11.80
C ALA A 78 9.20 4.06 11.59
N VAL A 79 10.21 4.86 11.92
CA VAL A 79 11.63 4.49 11.83
C VAL A 79 12.34 4.91 13.11
N LEU A 80 13.16 4.01 13.65
CA LEU A 80 14.06 4.29 14.76
C LEU A 80 15.43 4.71 14.21
N GLY A 81 15.86 5.92 14.51
CA GLY A 81 17.21 6.44 14.22
C GLY A 81 18.14 6.31 15.42
N ASP A 82 19.22 7.09 15.36
CA ASP A 82 20.22 7.10 16.41
C ASP A 82 19.75 7.82 17.68
N GLY A 83 20.26 7.36 18.80
CA GLY A 83 19.97 7.95 20.09
C GLY A 83 20.35 7.04 21.26
N ASP A 84 20.15 7.55 22.45
CA ASP A 84 20.28 6.82 23.70
C ASP A 84 19.22 7.28 24.73
N ASN A 85 19.17 6.60 25.88
CA ASN A 85 18.23 6.93 26.94
C ASN A 85 18.45 8.31 27.58
N LYS A 86 19.65 8.90 27.44
CA LYS A 86 19.98 10.20 28.05
C LYS A 86 19.56 11.37 27.18
N ILE A 87 19.94 11.32 25.91
CA ILE A 87 19.69 12.40 24.94
C ILE A 87 18.39 12.20 24.14
N GLY A 88 17.78 11.04 24.22
CA GLY A 88 16.62 10.63 23.46
C GLY A 88 16.96 10.00 22.12
N TYR A 89 15.98 9.34 21.52
CA TYR A 89 16.09 8.65 20.24
C TYR A 89 15.49 9.51 19.11
N THR A 90 16.12 9.45 17.95
CA THR A 90 15.56 10.08 16.76
C THR A 90 14.46 9.19 16.19
N LEU A 91 13.23 9.67 16.21
CA LEU A 91 12.10 8.99 15.59
C LEU A 91 11.69 9.73 14.32
N ARG A 92 11.55 8.99 13.22
CA ARG A 92 10.96 9.50 11.99
C ARG A 92 9.61 8.84 11.80
N LEU A 93 8.58 9.63 11.97
CA LEU A 93 7.20 9.18 11.92
C LEU A 93 6.54 9.90 10.75
N TYR A 94 5.90 9.15 9.86
CA TYR A 94 5.20 9.68 8.71
C TYR A 94 3.82 9.07 8.60
N TYR A 95 2.88 9.89 8.22
CA TYR A 95 1.58 9.45 7.75
C TYR A 95 1.49 9.75 6.26
N LYS A 96 1.28 8.72 5.45
CA LYS A 96 1.15 8.83 3.99
C LYS A 96 -0.29 8.54 3.61
N PRO A 97 -1.11 9.57 3.33
CA PRO A 97 -2.50 9.37 2.95
C PRO A 97 -2.59 8.73 1.57
N LEU A 98 -3.64 7.93 1.37
CA LEU A 98 -4.07 7.42 0.06
C LEU A 98 -3.10 6.49 -0.68
N VAL A 99 -2.04 5.98 -0.05
CA VAL A 99 -1.09 5.05 -0.71
C VAL A 99 -1.81 3.80 -1.22
N SER A 100 -2.73 3.25 -0.45
CA SER A 100 -3.52 2.06 -0.83
C SER A 100 -4.42 2.29 -2.05
N TRP A 101 -4.79 3.55 -2.38
CA TRP A 101 -5.61 3.89 -3.53
C TRP A 101 -4.87 3.77 -4.86
N ILE A 102 -3.54 3.73 -4.86
CA ILE A 102 -2.74 3.43 -6.04
C ILE A 102 -3.12 2.05 -6.59
N TRP A 103 -3.24 1.06 -5.70
CA TRP A 103 -3.68 -0.28 -6.06
C TRP A 103 -5.16 -0.32 -6.47
N GLY A 104 -6.01 0.45 -5.79
CA GLY A 104 -7.41 0.63 -6.17
C GLY A 104 -7.56 1.18 -7.59
N GLY A 105 -6.76 2.17 -7.96
CA GLY A 105 -6.72 2.73 -9.31
C GLY A 105 -6.29 1.69 -10.36
N ALA A 106 -5.30 0.87 -10.08
CA ALA A 106 -4.87 -0.21 -10.96
C ALA A 106 -5.99 -1.24 -11.20
N VAL A 107 -6.72 -1.62 -10.15
CA VAL A 107 -7.87 -2.53 -10.26
C VAL A 107 -8.99 -1.91 -11.12
N ILE A 108 -9.33 -0.64 -10.91
CA ILE A 108 -10.34 0.06 -11.71
C ILE A 108 -9.93 0.11 -13.19
N MET A 109 -8.66 0.40 -13.49
CA MET A 109 -8.16 0.39 -14.87
C MET A 109 -8.25 -1.00 -15.49
N ALA A 110 -7.89 -2.05 -14.76
CA ALA A 110 -7.99 -3.43 -15.24
C ALA A 110 -9.45 -3.82 -15.56
N LEU A 111 -10.39 -3.46 -14.68
CA LEU A 111 -11.81 -3.70 -14.89
C LEU A 111 -12.34 -2.92 -16.11
N GLY A 112 -11.96 -1.66 -16.26
CA GLY A 112 -12.32 -0.85 -17.43
C GLY A 112 -11.81 -1.46 -18.74
N GLY A 113 -10.56 -1.95 -18.74
CA GLY A 113 -9.97 -2.65 -19.87
C GLY A 113 -10.71 -3.96 -20.23
N LEU A 114 -11.09 -4.74 -19.24
CA LEU A 114 -11.89 -5.96 -19.44
C LEU A 114 -13.26 -5.64 -20.05
N ILE A 115 -13.98 -4.66 -19.50
CA ILE A 115 -15.30 -4.24 -20.01
C ILE A 115 -15.16 -3.77 -21.48
N ALA A 116 -14.12 -2.99 -21.79
CA ALA A 116 -13.88 -2.54 -23.17
C ALA A 116 -13.55 -3.70 -24.13
N ALA A 117 -12.78 -4.69 -23.67
CA ALA A 117 -12.45 -5.87 -24.47
C ALA A 117 -13.69 -6.72 -24.78
N PHE A 118 -14.53 -6.98 -23.80
CA PHE A 118 -15.79 -7.74 -24.00
C PHE A 118 -16.84 -6.95 -24.78
N GLY A 119 -16.90 -5.63 -24.59
CA GLY A 119 -17.79 -4.75 -25.37
C GLY A 119 -17.48 -4.77 -26.87
N ARG A 120 -16.20 -4.79 -27.24
CA ARG A 120 -15.75 -4.87 -28.63
C ARG A 120 -16.15 -6.18 -29.31
N GLN A 121 -16.08 -7.31 -28.61
CA GLN A 121 -16.47 -8.61 -29.14
C GLN A 121 -17.96 -8.65 -29.49
N ARG A 122 -18.82 -8.09 -28.64
CA ARG A 122 -20.28 -8.03 -28.92
C ARG A 122 -20.63 -7.12 -30.09
N ALA A 123 -19.90 -6.04 -30.33
CA ALA A 123 -20.10 -5.14 -31.48
C ALA A 123 -19.68 -5.81 -32.79
N ALA A 124 -18.56 -6.55 -32.79
CA ALA A 124 -18.09 -7.26 -33.98
C ALA A 124 -19.05 -8.39 -34.43
N THR A 125 -19.65 -9.09 -33.48
CA THR A 125 -20.64 -10.15 -33.80
C THR A 125 -21.96 -9.61 -34.37
N LYS A 126 -22.32 -8.36 -34.05
CA LYS A 126 -23.55 -7.74 -34.54
C LYS A 126 -23.41 -7.16 -35.94
N GLN A 127 -22.19 -6.93 -36.43
CA GLN A 127 -21.92 -6.42 -37.81
C GLN A 127 -21.73 -7.55 -38.85
N ALA A 128 -21.62 -8.81 -38.42
CA ALA A 128 -21.39 -9.94 -39.34
C ALA A 128 -22.69 -10.52 -39.98
N SER A 129 -23.84 -9.88 -39.83
CA SER A 129 -25.09 -10.47 -40.28
C SER A 129 -26.08 -9.46 -40.90
N PRO A 130 -25.81 -8.82 -42.03
CA PRO A 130 -26.85 -8.64 -43.04
C PRO A 130 -26.41 -8.48 -44.49
N GLN A 131 -25.39 -9.08 -45.03
CA GLN A 131 -25.06 -8.90 -46.45
C GLN A 131 -25.19 -10.14 -47.34
N GLN A 132 -25.72 -11.26 -46.83
CA GLN A 132 -25.85 -12.49 -47.63
C GLN A 132 -27.21 -12.66 -48.31
N ASN A 133 -28.20 -11.81 -48.06
CA ASN A 133 -29.54 -11.96 -48.68
C ASN A 133 -29.82 -11.03 -49.87
N ALA A 134 -28.89 -10.16 -50.26
CA ALA A 134 -29.11 -9.28 -51.42
C ALA A 134 -28.58 -9.83 -52.74
N ALA A 135 -27.75 -10.88 -52.72
CA ALA A 135 -27.18 -11.45 -53.96
C ALA A 135 -28.03 -12.56 -54.59
N SER A 136 -29.00 -13.10 -53.87
CA SER A 136 -29.90 -14.18 -54.38
C SER A 136 -31.16 -13.69 -55.11
N ALA A 137 -31.42 -12.37 -55.08
CA ALA A 137 -32.66 -11.84 -55.67
C ALA A 137 -32.51 -11.31 -57.12
N LEU A 138 -31.30 -11.40 -57.73
CA LEU A 138 -31.02 -10.81 -59.05
C LEU A 138 -30.67 -11.83 -60.13
N SER A 139 -31.03 -13.10 -59.96
CA SER A 139 -30.90 -14.12 -61.04
C SER A 139 -32.25 -14.74 -61.41
N THR A 140 -33.07 -13.96 -62.08
CA THR A 140 -34.17 -14.51 -62.86
C THR A 140 -33.71 -14.49 -64.34
N PRO A 141 -33.55 -15.61 -65.03
CA PRO A 141 -33.33 -15.62 -66.45
C PRO A 141 -34.66 -15.42 -67.14
N GLU A 142 -34.77 -14.29 -67.87
CA GLU A 142 -35.70 -14.14 -68.94
C GLU A 142 -35.20 -14.98 -70.12
N GLY A 143 -35.93 -16.00 -70.52
CA GLY A 143 -35.70 -16.82 -71.70
C GLY A 143 -37.03 -17.14 -72.30
N GLY A 144 -37.25 -16.53 -73.33
CA GLY A 144 -38.16 -16.40 -74.21
C GLY A 144 -38.47 -17.16 -75.30
N ALA A 145 -39.01 -17.26 -76.17
CA ALA A 145 -39.72 -17.67 -77.30
C ALA A 145 -38.88 -18.34 -78.36
#